data_4730a8b47960b76d91d4f9b2ecc774fc
#
_entry.id   4730a8b47960b76d91d4f9b2ecc774fc
#
_cell.length_a   1.000
_cell.length_b   1.000
_cell.length_c   1.000
_cell.angle_alpha   90.00
_cell.angle_beta   90.00
_cell.angle_gamma   90.00
#
_symmetry.space_group_name_H-M   'P 1'
#
loop_
_entity.id
_entity.type
_entity.pdbx_description
1 polymer ?
#
loop_
_entity_poly.entity_id
_entity_poly.type
_entity_poly.pdbx_seq_one_letter_code
_entity_poly.pdbx_strand_id
1 'polypeptide(L)'
;MRELKMPDGVCQITLFTAVTYLRKQLTAEFGKGFSVQGLRNMRQFYCTFPNRSTLWSDLSWSHYRLLMRVPDEQARTFYMEECVKSAWSVRQLERQINTMYYQRILASQDKEAVSKEIQTTEPKPEYEKIIKDPYVMEFLQIQPDTHVYEGELEQALLASFLWK
;
A
#
# COMPACT_ATOMS: atom_id res chain seq x y z
N MET A 1 -2.61 30.73 -10.89
CA MET A 1 -1.64 29.95 -10.08
C MET A 1 -0.27 30.22 -10.66
N ARG A 2 0.60 30.91 -9.93
CA ARG A 2 1.95 31.25 -10.42
C ARG A 2 2.84 30.04 -10.20
N GLU A 3 3.34 29.45 -11.29
CA GLU A 3 4.42 28.47 -11.25
C GLU A 3 5.66 29.12 -10.65
N LEU A 4 6.04 28.67 -9.45
CA LEU A 4 7.35 28.97 -8.86
C LEU A 4 8.38 28.09 -9.56
N LYS A 5 8.89 28.58 -10.70
CA LYS A 5 10.04 28.01 -11.39
C LYS A 5 11.25 28.23 -10.49
N MET A 6 11.70 27.19 -9.79
CA MET A 6 12.90 27.23 -8.96
C MET A 6 14.14 27.23 -9.85
N PRO A 7 15.10 28.13 -9.66
CA PRO A 7 16.34 28.10 -10.44
C PRO A 7 17.18 26.88 -10.06
N ASP A 8 17.74 26.25 -11.07
CA ASP A 8 18.73 25.18 -10.96
C ASP A 8 19.94 25.69 -10.16
N GLY A 9 20.14 25.20 -8.96
CA GLY A 9 21.27 25.58 -8.11
C GLY A 9 20.98 25.99 -6.68
N VAL A 10 19.77 25.77 -6.16
CA VAL A 10 19.45 26.07 -4.77
C VAL A 10 20.14 25.05 -3.86
N CYS A 11 21.18 25.52 -3.18
CA CYS A 11 21.98 24.81 -2.19
C CYS A 11 21.12 23.96 -1.24
N GLN A 12 21.56 22.73 -0.95
CA GLN A 12 20.88 21.80 -0.03
C GLN A 12 20.51 22.40 1.34
N ILE A 13 21.26 23.40 1.77
CA ILE A 13 21.04 24.17 3.02
C ILE A 13 19.71 24.93 2.98
N THR A 14 19.37 25.54 1.84
CA THR A 14 18.12 26.30 1.66
C THR A 14 16.89 25.40 1.69
N LEU A 15 16.97 24.20 1.09
CA LEU A 15 15.90 23.21 1.12
C LEU A 15 15.65 22.67 2.53
N PHE A 16 16.71 22.40 3.28
CA PHE A 16 16.59 21.95 4.67
C PHE A 16 15.90 23.00 5.56
N THR A 17 16.29 24.25 5.41
CA THR A 17 15.72 25.39 6.15
C THR A 17 14.25 25.59 5.81
N ALA A 18 13.89 25.51 4.52
CA ALA A 18 12.50 25.64 4.04
C ALA A 18 11.59 24.53 4.59
N VAL A 19 12.05 23.27 4.56
CA VAL A 19 11.28 22.14 5.10
C VAL A 19 11.13 22.23 6.61
N THR A 20 12.16 22.70 7.32
CA THR A 20 12.09 22.88 8.77
C THR A 20 11.13 24.01 9.16
N TYR A 21 11.11 25.09 8.41
CA TYR A 21 10.17 26.19 8.58
C TYR A 21 8.74 25.73 8.31
N LEU A 22 8.50 25.05 7.19
CA LEU A 22 7.20 24.48 6.84
C LEU A 22 6.68 23.52 7.92
N ARG A 23 7.55 22.68 8.47
CA ARG A 23 7.20 21.80 9.59
C ARG A 23 6.66 22.57 10.79
N LYS A 24 7.35 23.67 11.16
CA LYS A 24 6.92 24.51 12.31
C LYS A 24 5.53 25.10 12.08
N GLN A 25 5.27 25.63 10.89
CA GLN A 25 3.98 26.20 10.55
C GLN A 25 2.86 25.13 10.56
N LEU A 26 3.08 23.99 9.88
CA LEU A 26 2.10 22.91 9.85
C LEU A 26 1.83 22.34 11.24
N THR A 27 2.85 22.23 12.09
CA THR A 27 2.67 21.76 13.47
C THR A 27 1.88 22.76 14.32
N ALA A 28 2.04 24.05 14.08
CA ALA A 28 1.31 25.09 14.79
C ALA A 28 -0.17 25.15 14.38
N GLU A 29 -0.46 24.90 13.08
CA GLU A 29 -1.81 24.99 12.52
C GLU A 29 -2.61 23.68 12.67
N PHE A 30 -1.99 22.54 12.40
CA PHE A 30 -2.65 21.22 12.34
C PHE A 30 -2.24 20.26 13.47
N GLY A 31 -1.37 20.65 14.36
CA GLY A 31 -0.91 19.81 15.49
C GLY A 31 0.25 18.87 15.13
N LYS A 32 0.42 17.82 15.97
CA LYS A 32 1.53 16.87 15.84
C LYS A 32 1.36 15.95 14.62
N GLY A 33 2.47 15.53 13.98
CA GLY A 33 2.47 14.56 12.88
C GLY A 33 3.38 14.93 11.70
N PHE A 34 3.82 16.17 11.62
CA PHE A 34 4.65 16.66 10.52
C PHE A 34 6.14 16.55 10.84
N SER A 35 6.74 15.39 10.60
CA SER A 35 8.20 15.24 10.69
C SER A 35 8.87 15.74 9.41
N VAL A 36 10.14 16.17 9.51
CA VAL A 36 10.94 16.58 8.35
C VAL A 36 11.00 15.44 7.31
N GLN A 37 11.19 14.21 7.78
CA GLN A 37 11.20 13.04 6.90
C GLN A 37 9.83 12.77 6.28
N GLY A 38 8.75 12.96 7.03
CA GLY A 38 7.38 12.85 6.51
C GLY A 38 7.12 13.84 5.37
N LEU A 39 7.50 15.10 5.55
CA LEU A 39 7.36 16.14 4.52
C LEU A 39 8.21 15.84 3.26
N ARG A 40 9.43 15.31 3.45
CA ARG A 40 10.26 14.86 2.31
C ARG A 40 9.59 13.73 1.55
N ASN A 41 9.03 12.75 2.25
CA ASN A 41 8.31 11.65 1.61
C ASN A 41 7.05 12.13 0.87
N MET A 42 6.29 13.07 1.45
CA MET A 42 5.13 13.69 0.79
C MET A 42 5.53 14.43 -0.49
N ARG A 43 6.63 15.18 -0.45
CA ARG A 43 7.18 15.84 -1.64
C ARG A 43 7.60 14.82 -2.69
N GLN A 44 8.34 13.78 -2.30
CA GLN A 44 8.76 12.72 -3.21
C GLN A 44 7.55 12.03 -3.85
N PHE A 45 6.52 11.74 -3.06
CA PHE A 45 5.26 11.17 -3.55
C PHE A 45 4.62 12.05 -4.62
N TYR A 46 4.50 13.34 -4.36
CA TYR A 46 3.93 14.29 -5.32
C TYR A 46 4.74 14.37 -6.63
N CYS A 47 6.07 14.34 -6.53
CA CYS A 47 6.93 14.33 -7.73
C CYS A 47 6.88 13.00 -8.49
N THR A 48 6.73 11.88 -7.78
CA THR A 48 6.72 10.55 -8.39
C THR A 48 5.35 10.20 -9.01
N PHE A 49 4.27 10.69 -8.41
CA PHE A 49 2.90 10.44 -8.85
C PHE A 49 2.16 11.75 -9.12
N PRO A 50 2.51 12.47 -10.20
CA PRO A 50 1.91 13.77 -10.51
C PRO A 50 0.43 13.66 -10.89
N ASN A 51 0.04 12.52 -11.46
CA ASN A 51 -1.33 12.27 -11.86
C ASN A 51 -2.10 11.48 -10.78
N ARG A 52 -3.06 12.13 -10.14
CA ARG A 52 -3.89 11.51 -9.09
C ARG A 52 -4.79 10.39 -9.60
N SER A 53 -5.14 10.38 -10.88
CA SER A 53 -6.00 9.33 -11.46
C SER A 53 -5.30 7.97 -11.55
N THR A 54 -3.98 7.93 -11.43
CA THR A 54 -3.21 6.66 -11.40
C THR A 54 -3.04 6.10 -9.99
N LEU A 55 -3.58 6.76 -8.96
CA LEU A 55 -3.49 6.28 -7.59
C LEU A 55 -4.63 5.30 -7.31
N TRP A 56 -4.26 4.14 -6.79
CA TRP A 56 -5.19 3.10 -6.38
C TRP A 56 -5.57 3.28 -4.91
N SER A 57 -6.87 3.29 -4.62
CA SER A 57 -7.39 3.41 -3.24
C SER A 57 -7.02 2.21 -2.37
N ASP A 58 -6.78 1.06 -2.99
CA ASP A 58 -6.46 -0.20 -2.33
C ASP A 58 -5.03 -0.27 -1.80
N LEU A 59 -4.17 0.67 -2.22
CA LEU A 59 -2.78 0.74 -1.78
C LEU A 59 -2.62 1.70 -0.60
N SER A 60 -2.06 1.19 0.51
CA SER A 60 -1.74 2.01 1.68
C SER A 60 -0.54 2.93 1.43
N TRP A 61 -0.38 3.95 2.27
CA TRP A 61 0.80 4.83 2.25
C TRP A 61 2.14 4.07 2.33
N SER A 62 2.16 2.94 3.04
CA SER A 62 3.35 2.11 3.15
C SER A 62 3.73 1.44 1.82
N HIS A 63 2.76 1.04 1.00
CA HIS A 63 3.02 0.55 -0.36
C HIS A 63 3.62 1.65 -1.23
N TYR A 64 3.03 2.86 -1.22
CA TYR A 64 3.56 3.98 -1.99
C TYR A 64 4.98 4.38 -1.58
N ARG A 65 5.33 4.27 -0.29
CA ARG A 65 6.71 4.51 0.19
C ARG A 65 7.73 3.53 -0.41
N LEU A 66 7.36 2.29 -0.65
CA LEU A 66 8.21 1.32 -1.33
C LEU A 66 8.29 1.61 -2.84
N LEU A 67 7.15 1.87 -3.46
CA LEU A 67 7.06 2.17 -4.90
C LEU A 67 7.85 3.43 -5.29
N MET A 68 7.89 4.46 -4.44
CA MET A 68 8.72 5.65 -4.66
C MET A 68 10.23 5.37 -4.74
N ARG A 69 10.69 4.21 -4.22
CA ARG A 69 12.10 3.81 -4.30
C ARG A 69 12.45 3.13 -5.62
N VAL A 70 11.45 2.69 -6.37
CA VAL A 70 11.64 2.08 -7.68
C VAL A 70 11.86 3.19 -8.71
N PRO A 71 13.07 3.29 -9.31
CA PRO A 71 13.38 4.41 -10.21
C PRO A 71 12.67 4.31 -11.55
N ASP A 72 12.48 3.09 -12.06
CA ASP A 72 11.83 2.82 -13.33
C ASP A 72 10.31 2.97 -13.22
N GLU A 73 9.73 3.83 -14.07
CA GLU A 73 8.30 4.10 -14.11
C GLU A 73 7.49 2.88 -14.56
N GLN A 74 7.99 2.11 -15.53
CA GLN A 74 7.32 0.92 -16.02
C GLN A 74 7.28 -0.18 -14.97
N ALA A 75 8.41 -0.40 -14.27
CA ALA A 75 8.46 -1.33 -13.15
C ALA A 75 7.53 -0.90 -12.02
N ARG A 76 7.48 0.40 -11.72
CA ARG A 76 6.60 0.95 -10.67
C ARG A 76 5.13 0.71 -10.99
N THR A 77 4.70 0.98 -12.22
CA THR A 77 3.33 0.74 -12.69
C THR A 77 2.99 -0.75 -12.60
N PHE A 78 3.88 -1.60 -13.08
CA PHE A 78 3.73 -3.05 -12.97
C PHE A 78 3.54 -3.53 -11.52
N TYR A 79 4.39 -3.07 -10.59
CA TYR A 79 4.24 -3.44 -9.18
C TYR A 79 2.94 -2.91 -8.56
N MET A 80 2.46 -1.74 -8.97
CA MET A 80 1.16 -1.21 -8.51
C MET A 80 0.01 -2.11 -8.96
N GLU A 81 -0.03 -2.48 -10.24
CA GLU A 81 -1.07 -3.36 -10.80
C GLU A 81 -1.06 -4.75 -10.16
N GLU A 82 0.13 -5.35 -10.00
CA GLU A 82 0.26 -6.66 -9.34
C GLU A 82 -0.12 -6.62 -7.86
N CYS A 83 0.20 -5.53 -7.14
CA CYS A 83 -0.24 -5.35 -5.76
C CYS A 83 -1.76 -5.39 -5.62
N VAL A 84 -2.48 -4.69 -6.49
CA VAL A 84 -3.94 -4.64 -6.46
C VAL A 84 -4.51 -5.99 -6.88
N LYS A 85 -4.03 -6.56 -8.00
CA LYS A 85 -4.51 -7.82 -8.56
C LYS A 85 -4.32 -9.00 -7.60
N SER A 86 -3.18 -9.05 -6.92
CA SER A 86 -2.79 -10.15 -6.04
C SER A 86 -2.97 -9.85 -4.56
N ALA A 87 -3.51 -8.66 -4.21
CA ALA A 87 -3.71 -8.20 -2.85
C ALA A 87 -2.44 -8.32 -1.98
N TRP A 88 -1.28 -7.92 -2.52
CA TRP A 88 -0.02 -8.04 -1.79
C TRP A 88 0.02 -7.15 -0.56
N SER A 89 0.53 -7.71 0.51
CA SER A 89 0.92 -6.95 1.69
C SER A 89 2.19 -6.13 1.42
N VAL A 90 2.46 -5.14 2.27
CA VAL A 90 3.68 -4.32 2.19
C VAL A 90 4.96 -5.17 2.18
N ARG A 91 4.99 -6.26 2.98
CA ARG A 91 6.14 -7.18 3.04
C ARG A 91 6.32 -7.99 1.77
N GLN A 92 5.22 -8.44 1.18
CA GLN A 92 5.23 -9.15 -0.10
C GLN A 92 5.74 -8.23 -1.21
N LEU A 93 5.21 -7.01 -1.32
CA LEU A 93 5.71 -6.02 -2.28
C LEU A 93 7.21 -5.75 -2.11
N GLU A 94 7.69 -5.54 -0.87
CA GLU A 94 9.11 -5.31 -0.59
C GLU A 94 9.97 -6.49 -1.04
N ARG A 95 9.52 -7.73 -0.80
CA ARG A 95 10.21 -8.94 -1.27
C ARG A 95 10.26 -8.99 -2.78
N GLN A 96 9.14 -8.72 -3.48
CA GLN A 96 9.09 -8.76 -4.94
C GLN A 96 9.98 -7.68 -5.59
N ILE A 97 10.06 -6.50 -5.02
CA ILE A 97 10.99 -5.46 -5.46
C ILE A 97 12.45 -5.92 -5.26
N ASN A 98 12.79 -6.47 -4.09
CA ASN A 98 14.14 -6.92 -3.76
C ASN A 98 14.60 -8.11 -4.61
N THR A 99 13.68 -9.00 -4.99
CA THR A 99 13.96 -10.14 -5.88
C THR A 99 13.92 -9.76 -7.37
N MET A 100 13.77 -8.48 -7.67
CA MET A 100 13.73 -7.96 -9.06
C MET A 100 12.70 -8.68 -9.93
N TYR A 101 11.49 -8.89 -9.39
CA TYR A 101 10.44 -9.66 -10.06
C TYR A 101 10.13 -9.13 -11.46
N TYR A 102 9.99 -7.83 -11.64
CA TYR A 102 9.76 -7.20 -12.94
C TYR A 102 10.84 -7.55 -13.96
N GLN A 103 12.11 -7.43 -13.57
CA GLN A 103 13.25 -7.74 -14.41
C GLN A 103 13.32 -9.25 -14.74
N ARG A 104 12.97 -10.11 -13.79
CA ARG A 104 12.90 -11.58 -13.99
C ARG A 104 11.83 -11.93 -15.02
N ILE A 105 10.65 -11.32 -14.97
CA ILE A 105 9.59 -11.51 -15.97
C ILE A 105 10.04 -11.06 -17.36
N LEU A 106 10.72 -9.91 -17.45
CA LEU A 106 11.21 -9.41 -18.74
C LEU A 106 12.29 -10.29 -19.34
N ALA A 107 13.17 -10.86 -18.51
CA ALA A 107 14.28 -11.70 -18.95
C ALA A 107 13.87 -13.17 -19.19
N SER A 108 12.74 -13.61 -18.65
CA SER A 108 12.29 -15.00 -18.76
C SER A 108 11.66 -15.28 -20.11
N GLN A 109 12.01 -16.44 -20.70
CA GLN A 109 11.31 -17.01 -21.86
C GLN A 109 9.93 -17.58 -21.45
N ASP A 110 9.80 -18.08 -20.23
CA ASP A 110 8.55 -18.59 -19.66
C ASP A 110 8.08 -17.66 -18.53
N LYS A 111 7.27 -16.68 -18.89
CA LYS A 111 6.69 -15.70 -17.97
C LYS A 111 5.67 -16.35 -17.01
N GLU A 112 4.99 -17.40 -17.47
CA GLU A 112 3.99 -18.10 -16.67
C GLU A 112 4.63 -18.89 -15.53
N ALA A 113 5.79 -19.53 -15.78
CA ALA A 113 6.53 -20.23 -14.73
C ALA A 113 6.96 -19.29 -13.60
N VAL A 114 7.48 -18.11 -13.94
CA VAL A 114 7.87 -17.08 -12.95
C VAL A 114 6.65 -16.57 -12.16
N SER A 115 5.54 -16.36 -12.82
CA SER A 115 4.29 -15.93 -12.17
C SER A 115 3.75 -17.02 -11.23
N LYS A 116 3.77 -18.28 -11.63
CA LYS A 116 3.34 -19.43 -10.80
C LYS A 116 4.22 -19.63 -9.57
N GLU A 117 5.55 -19.47 -9.72
CA GLU A 117 6.50 -19.51 -8.59
C GLU A 117 6.11 -18.54 -7.49
N ILE A 118 5.72 -17.32 -7.86
CA ILE A 118 5.35 -16.28 -6.90
C ILE A 118 3.99 -16.57 -6.27
N GLN A 119 3.01 -17.04 -7.05
CA GLN A 119 1.70 -17.42 -6.52
C GLN A 119 1.78 -18.57 -5.51
N THR A 120 2.73 -19.50 -5.68
CA THR A 120 2.99 -20.56 -4.70
C THR A 120 3.71 -20.06 -3.47
N THR A 121 4.64 -19.11 -3.63
CA THR A 121 5.39 -18.52 -2.52
C THR A 121 4.56 -17.50 -1.74
N GLU A 122 3.65 -16.81 -2.42
CA GLU A 122 2.79 -15.75 -1.87
C GLU A 122 1.31 -16.06 -2.18
N PRO A 123 0.71 -17.08 -1.53
CA PRO A 123 -0.69 -17.42 -1.77
C PRO A 123 -1.59 -16.24 -1.37
N LYS A 124 -2.62 -15.99 -2.17
CA LYS A 124 -3.65 -15.02 -1.82
C LYS A 124 -4.29 -15.42 -0.50
N PRO A 125 -4.55 -14.48 0.42
CA PRO A 125 -5.28 -14.77 1.63
C PRO A 125 -6.69 -15.26 1.24
N GLU A 126 -7.00 -16.50 1.56
CA GLU A 126 -8.33 -17.05 1.38
C GLU A 126 -9.22 -16.58 2.54
N TYR A 127 -9.84 -15.43 2.37
CA TYR A 127 -10.73 -14.84 3.39
C TYR A 127 -11.87 -15.80 3.77
N GLU A 128 -12.34 -16.62 2.85
CA GLU A 128 -13.37 -17.63 3.11
C GLU A 128 -12.94 -18.67 4.16
N LYS A 129 -11.64 -19.02 4.21
CA LYS A 129 -11.13 -19.94 5.23
C LYS A 129 -11.05 -19.29 6.60
N ILE A 130 -10.76 -17.97 6.65
CA ILE A 130 -10.71 -17.21 7.90
C ILE A 130 -12.11 -17.09 8.50
N ILE A 131 -13.12 -16.82 7.65
CA ILE A 131 -14.52 -16.69 8.09
C ILE A 131 -15.09 -18.05 8.56
N LYS A 132 -14.63 -19.15 7.96
CA LYS A 132 -15.00 -20.53 8.36
C LYS A 132 -14.12 -21.11 9.47
N ASP A 133 -13.22 -20.32 10.06
CA ASP A 133 -12.43 -20.76 11.21
C ASP A 133 -13.35 -21.10 12.38
N PRO A 134 -13.24 -22.31 12.96
CA PRO A 134 -14.08 -22.73 14.08
C PRO A 134 -14.11 -21.74 15.25
N TYR A 135 -12.98 -21.08 15.54
CA TYR A 135 -12.90 -20.08 16.63
C TYR A 135 -13.67 -18.79 16.31
N VAL A 136 -13.68 -18.38 15.03
CA VAL A 136 -14.48 -17.22 14.59
C VAL A 136 -15.96 -17.54 14.64
N MET A 137 -16.34 -18.76 14.22
CA MET A 137 -17.72 -19.23 14.27
C MET A 137 -18.22 -19.36 15.71
N GLU A 138 -17.40 -19.90 16.61
CA GLU A 138 -17.71 -19.99 18.04
C GLU A 138 -17.86 -18.59 18.68
N PHE A 139 -16.96 -17.66 18.37
CA PHE A 139 -17.05 -16.27 18.83
C PHE A 139 -18.35 -15.60 18.37
N LEU A 140 -18.79 -15.86 17.16
CA LEU A 140 -20.03 -15.34 16.59
C LEU A 140 -21.26 -16.17 17.00
N GLN A 141 -21.11 -17.24 17.82
CA GLN A 141 -22.14 -18.18 18.25
C GLN A 141 -22.88 -18.86 17.08
N ILE A 142 -22.20 -19.06 15.96
CA ILE A 142 -22.71 -19.74 14.77
C ILE A 142 -22.25 -21.19 14.81
N GLN A 143 -23.17 -22.14 14.61
CA GLN A 143 -22.81 -23.56 14.59
C GLN A 143 -22.06 -23.91 13.29
N PRO A 144 -20.92 -24.65 13.35
CA PRO A 144 -20.05 -24.90 12.20
C PRO A 144 -20.68 -25.80 11.11
N ASP A 145 -21.79 -26.47 11.38
CA ASP A 145 -22.45 -27.41 10.45
C ASP A 145 -23.57 -26.78 9.59
N THR A 146 -23.85 -25.49 9.79
CA THR A 146 -24.90 -24.80 9.02
C THR A 146 -24.29 -24.07 7.80
N HIS A 147 -24.97 -24.16 6.67
CA HIS A 147 -24.73 -23.26 5.55
C HIS A 147 -25.04 -21.83 6.01
N VAL A 148 -24.00 -21.12 6.39
CA VAL A 148 -24.14 -19.74 6.88
C VAL A 148 -24.44 -18.85 5.70
N TYR A 149 -25.64 -18.30 5.66
CA TYR A 149 -26.01 -17.28 4.68
C TYR A 149 -25.38 -15.95 5.08
N GLU A 150 -24.97 -15.15 4.08
CA GLU A 150 -24.31 -13.85 4.25
C GLU A 150 -25.08 -12.93 5.22
N GLY A 151 -26.41 -12.95 5.18
CA GLY A 151 -27.25 -12.17 6.10
C GLY A 151 -27.20 -12.61 7.57
N GLU A 152 -26.97 -13.89 7.86
CA GLU A 152 -26.83 -14.40 9.24
C GLU A 152 -25.47 -14.00 9.82
N LEU A 153 -24.42 -14.00 8.99
CA LEU A 153 -23.09 -13.58 9.38
C LEU A 153 -23.05 -12.05 9.66
N GLU A 154 -23.72 -11.28 8.84
CA GLU A 154 -23.85 -9.83 9.02
C GLU A 154 -24.60 -9.50 10.32
N GLN A 155 -25.71 -10.18 10.62
CA GLN A 155 -26.47 -10.01 11.84
C GLN A 155 -25.66 -10.43 13.08
N ALA A 156 -24.92 -11.53 13.02
CA ALA A 156 -24.08 -11.98 14.13
C ALA A 156 -22.91 -11.00 14.41
N LEU A 157 -22.30 -10.45 13.35
CA LEU A 157 -21.28 -9.41 13.47
C LEU A 157 -21.87 -8.14 14.08
N LEU A 158 -23.01 -7.65 13.62
CA LEU A 158 -23.69 -6.48 14.18
C LEU A 158 -24.07 -6.68 15.64
N ALA A 159 -24.59 -7.85 16.00
CA ALA A 159 -24.91 -8.18 17.39
C ALA A 159 -23.66 -8.17 18.30
N SER A 160 -22.54 -8.69 17.83
CA SER A 160 -21.27 -8.70 18.58
C SER A 160 -20.67 -7.30 18.79
N PHE A 161 -20.94 -6.35 17.89
CA PHE A 161 -20.47 -4.95 17.98
C PHE A 161 -21.38 -4.06 18.83
N LEU A 162 -22.68 -4.36 18.91
CA LEU A 162 -23.65 -3.54 19.64
C LEU A 162 -23.73 -3.85 21.15
N TRP A 163 -23.05 -4.90 21.64
CA TRP A 163 -23.05 -5.31 23.06
C TRP A 163 -21.76 -4.91 23.80
N LYS A 164 -21.13 -3.83 23.44
CA LYS A 164 -20.10 -3.13 24.20
C LYS A 164 -20.57 -1.69 24.43
#